data_ea525386db32332371f7de9603cd24e3
#
_entry.id   ea525386db32332371f7de9603cd24e3
#
_cell.length_a   1.000
_cell.length_b   1.000
_cell.length_c   1.000
_cell.angle_alpha   90.00
_cell.angle_beta   90.00
_cell.angle_gamma   90.00
#
_symmetry.space_group_name_H-M   'P 1'
#
loop_
_entity.id
_entity.type
_entity.pdbx_description
1 polymer ?
#
loop_
_entity_poly.entity_id
_entity_poly.type
_entity_poly.pdbx_seq_one_letter_code
_entity_poly.pdbx_strand_id
1 'polypeptide(L)' 'MTGPVLPGGTLGVVGGGQLGRMFTLDARRMGYRVMVLDPDPESPTGQVADDRIVAPYTDASAVQQLVERCDVVTYE' A
#
# COMPACT_ATOMS: atom_id res chain seq x y z
N MET A 1 7.11 -11.39 -9.47
CA MET A 1 8.12 -10.34 -9.57
C MET A 1 9.51 -10.95 -9.51
N THR A 2 10.39 -10.48 -10.31
CA THR A 2 11.78 -10.94 -10.35
C THR A 2 12.70 -9.80 -9.94
N GLY A 3 13.57 -10.05 -8.99
CA GLY A 3 14.53 -9.08 -8.51
C GLY A 3 13.98 -8.12 -7.46
N PRO A 4 14.81 -7.26 -6.87
CA PRO A 4 14.42 -6.32 -5.83
C PRO A 4 13.67 -5.11 -6.39
N VAL A 5 12.79 -4.53 -5.58
CA VAL A 5 12.17 -3.25 -5.89
C VAL A 5 13.13 -2.15 -5.47
N LEU A 6 13.53 -1.33 -6.43
CA LEU A 6 14.45 -0.22 -6.19
C LEU A 6 13.69 1.01 -5.68
N PRO A 7 14.38 1.91 -4.96
CA PRO A 7 13.78 3.19 -4.58
C PRO A 7 13.17 3.90 -5.79
N GLY A 8 12.02 4.51 -5.60
CA GLY A 8 11.20 5.04 -6.69
C GLY A 8 10.09 4.10 -7.11
N GLY A 9 10.18 2.81 -6.75
CA GLY A 9 9.11 1.84 -6.98
C GLY A 9 7.93 2.06 -6.05
N THR A 10 6.82 1.38 -6.34
CA THR A 10 5.57 1.50 -5.59
C THR A 10 5.30 0.21 -4.83
N LEU A 11 5.10 0.33 -3.52
CA LEU A 11 4.74 -0.78 -2.63
C LEU A 11 3.26 -0.69 -2.30
N GLY A 12 2.55 -1.80 -2.43
CA GLY A 12 1.15 -1.90 -2.08
C GLY A 12 0.97 -2.57 -0.72
N VAL A 13 0.07 -2.04 0.10
CA VAL A 13 -0.26 -2.59 1.41
C VAL A 13 -1.74 -2.87 1.46
N VAL A 14 -2.10 -4.11 1.76
CA VAL A 14 -3.48 -4.50 2.03
C VAL A 14 -3.66 -4.54 3.54
N GLY A 15 -4.49 -3.63 4.05
CA GLY A 15 -4.65 -3.45 5.49
C GLY A 15 -3.92 -2.20 5.97
N GLY A 16 -4.69 -1.26 6.54
CA GLY A 16 -4.20 0.07 6.88
C GLY A 16 -3.99 0.34 8.36
N GLY A 17 -3.67 -0.67 9.18
CA GLY A 17 -3.48 -0.53 10.61
C GLY A 17 -2.17 0.14 11.00
N GLN A 18 -1.81 0.08 12.28
CA GLN A 18 -0.65 0.79 12.82
C GLN A 18 0.68 0.22 12.30
N LEU A 19 0.76 -1.08 12.09
CA LEU A 19 1.98 -1.68 11.53
C LEU A 19 2.19 -1.23 10.09
N GLY A 20 1.12 -1.17 9.31
CA GLY A 20 1.19 -0.64 7.95
C GLY A 20 1.61 0.82 7.92
N ARG A 21 1.15 1.62 8.89
CA ARG A 21 1.57 3.02 9.03
C ARG A 21 3.08 3.12 9.29
N MET A 22 3.61 2.33 10.21
CA MET A 22 5.04 2.33 10.52
C MET A 22 5.87 1.90 9.30
N PHE A 23 5.44 0.83 8.63
CA PHE A 23 6.06 0.37 7.40
C PHE A 23 6.07 1.47 6.33
N THR A 24 4.94 2.15 6.16
CA THR A 24 4.79 3.19 5.14
C THR A 24 5.71 4.36 5.39
N LEU A 25 5.80 4.81 6.65
CA LEU A 25 6.69 5.91 7.00
C LEU A 25 8.15 5.57 6.70
N ASP A 26 8.57 4.34 7.03
CA ASP A 26 9.93 3.90 6.75
C ASP A 26 10.18 3.73 5.25
N ALA A 27 9.24 3.15 4.52
CA ALA A 27 9.36 2.97 3.07
C ALA A 27 9.47 4.30 2.34
N ARG A 28 8.64 5.28 2.71
CA ARG A 28 8.69 6.61 2.10
C ARG A 28 10.01 7.32 2.40
N ARG A 29 10.53 7.13 3.60
CA ARG A 29 11.84 7.66 3.98
C ARG A 29 12.97 7.11 3.10
N MET A 30 12.81 5.87 2.65
CA MET A 30 13.78 5.22 1.76
C MET A 30 13.53 5.49 0.27
N GLY A 31 12.55 6.33 -0.05
CA GLY A 31 12.29 6.72 -1.42
C GLY A 31 11.25 5.91 -2.18
N TYR A 32 10.53 5.03 -1.50
CA TYR A 32 9.44 4.28 -2.12
C TYR A 32 8.13 5.06 -2.07
N ARG A 33 7.28 4.81 -3.06
CA ARG A 33 5.88 5.22 -2.99
C ARG A 33 5.08 4.10 -2.35
N VAL A 34 4.05 4.45 -1.60
CA VAL A 34 3.19 3.44 -0.94
C VAL A 34 1.74 3.71 -1.27
N MET A 35 1.05 2.65 -1.66
CA MET A 35 -0.37 2.65 -1.95
C MET A 35 -1.06 1.65 -1.03
N VAL A 36 -2.15 2.04 -0.37
CA VAL A 36 -2.84 1.19 0.59
C VAL A 36 -4.27 0.89 0.13
N LEU A 37 -4.73 -0.32 0.42
CA LEU A 37 -6.13 -0.71 0.30
C LEU A 37 -6.67 -0.99 1.69
N ASP A 38 -7.72 -0.30 2.10
CA ASP A 38 -8.40 -0.52 3.37
C ASP A 38 -9.84 -0.03 3.28
N PRO A 39 -10.80 -0.71 3.92
CA PRO A 39 -12.19 -0.26 3.89
C PRO A 39 -12.43 1.04 4.67
N ASP A 40 -11.54 1.39 5.59
CA ASP A 40 -11.66 2.61 6.40
C ASP A 40 -10.99 3.79 5.68
N PRO A 41 -11.74 4.83 5.30
CA PRO A 41 -11.15 6.00 4.66
C PRO A 41 -10.21 6.79 5.58
N GLU A 42 -10.26 6.53 6.88
CA GLU A 42 -9.39 7.18 7.87
C GLU A 42 -8.37 6.23 8.46
N SER A 43 -8.01 5.16 7.75
CA SER A 43 -7.05 4.20 8.26
C SER A 43 -5.71 4.86 8.58
N PRO A 44 -4.98 4.39 9.62
CA PRO A 44 -3.68 4.96 9.98
C PRO A 44 -2.68 4.98 8.82
N THR A 45 -2.61 3.91 8.04
CA THR A 45 -1.74 3.84 6.87
C THR A 45 -2.20 4.79 5.77
N GLY A 46 -3.50 4.88 5.53
CA GLY A 46 -4.05 5.75 4.50
C GLY A 46 -3.74 7.22 4.71
N GLN A 47 -3.55 7.65 5.95
CA GLN A 47 -3.21 9.03 6.27
C GLN A 47 -1.79 9.40 5.87
N VAL A 48 -0.90 8.43 5.71
CA VAL A 48 0.52 8.67 5.40
C VAL A 48 0.96 8.08 4.07
N ALA A 49 0.11 7.31 3.39
CA ALA A 49 0.42 6.74 2.09
C ALA A 49 0.36 7.80 0.98
N ASP A 50 1.05 7.54 -0.12
CA ASP A 50 1.01 8.42 -1.30
C ASP A 50 -0.35 8.35 -1.99
N ASP A 51 -0.99 7.17 -1.96
CA ASP A 51 -2.30 6.97 -2.54
C ASP A 51 -3.04 5.89 -1.77
N ARG A 52 -4.37 5.85 -1.89
CA ARG A 52 -5.18 4.87 -1.20
C ARG A 52 -6.40 4.48 -2.02
N ILE A 53 -6.81 3.23 -1.83
CA ILE A 53 -8.07 2.71 -2.35
C ILE A 53 -8.94 2.37 -1.15
N VAL A 54 -10.11 2.99 -1.05
CA VAL A 54 -11.06 2.72 0.02
C VAL A 54 -12.09 1.73 -0.50
N ALA A 55 -11.96 0.49 -0.08
CA ALA A 55 -12.84 -0.59 -0.55
C ALA A 55 -12.73 -1.78 0.39
N PRO A 56 -13.76 -2.65 0.45
CA PRO A 56 -13.66 -3.92 1.18
C PRO A 56 -12.55 -4.79 0.60
N TYR A 57 -11.92 -5.60 1.44
CA TYR A 57 -10.90 -6.55 0.99
C TYR A 57 -11.44 -7.60 0.02
N THR A 58 -12.76 -7.79 0.00
CA THR A 58 -13.42 -8.71 -0.92
C THR A 58 -13.71 -8.11 -2.29
N ASP A 59 -13.43 -6.84 -2.48
CA ASP A 59 -13.62 -6.18 -3.78
C ASP A 59 -12.47 -6.55 -4.72
N ALA A 60 -12.72 -7.53 -5.59
CA ALA A 60 -11.71 -8.03 -6.51
C ALA A 60 -11.20 -6.95 -7.46
N SER A 61 -12.06 -6.02 -7.87
CA SER A 61 -11.66 -4.92 -8.74
C SER A 61 -10.67 -3.97 -8.06
N ALA A 62 -10.91 -3.67 -6.78
CA ALA A 62 -10.02 -2.82 -6.01
C ALA A 62 -8.66 -3.49 -5.79
N VAL A 63 -8.66 -4.77 -5.47
CA VAL A 63 -7.41 -5.54 -5.31
C VAL A 63 -6.64 -5.59 -6.63
N GLN A 64 -7.34 -5.78 -7.74
CA GLN A 64 -6.73 -5.77 -9.06
C GLN A 64 -6.06 -4.44 -9.38
N GLN A 65 -6.70 -3.32 -9.06
CA GLN A 65 -6.11 -1.99 -9.23
C GLN A 65 -4.84 -1.84 -8.43
N LEU A 66 -4.84 -2.31 -7.18
CA LEU A 66 -3.65 -2.24 -6.33
C LEU A 66 -2.51 -3.04 -6.94
N VAL A 67 -2.78 -4.28 -7.35
CA VAL A 67 -1.77 -5.18 -7.93
C VAL A 67 -1.19 -4.59 -9.22
N GLU A 68 -2.02 -4.01 -10.06
CA GLU A 68 -1.57 -3.44 -11.34
C GLU A 68 -0.70 -2.19 -11.17
N ARG A 69 -0.93 -1.44 -10.09
CA ARG A 69 -0.23 -0.16 -9.87
C ARG A 69 0.99 -0.29 -8.97
N CYS A 70 1.21 -1.45 -8.37
CA CYS A 70 2.30 -1.66 -7.42
C CYS A 70 3.29 -2.68 -7.94
N ASP A 71 4.56 -2.49 -7.60
CA ASP A 71 5.63 -3.43 -7.94
C ASP A 71 5.61 -4.64 -7.02
N VAL A 72 5.24 -4.43 -5.76
CA VAL A 72 5.10 -5.48 -4.75
C VAL A 72 3.89 -5.15 -3.89
N VAL A 73 3.15 -6.18 -3.50
CA VAL A 73 2.01 -6.04 -2.59
C VAL A 73 2.24 -6.92 -1.37
N THR A 74 2.02 -6.36 -0.19
CA THR A 74 2.10 -7.09 1.07
C THR A 74 0.80 -6.94 1.85
N TYR A 75 0.57 -7.88 2.78
CA TYR A 75 -0.58 -7.86 3.66
C TYR A 75 -0.12 -7.53 5.07
N GLU A 76 -0.93 -6.78 5.74
CA GLU A 76 -0.74 -6.49 7.16
C GLU A 76 -1.36 -7.57 8.04
#